data_6dbcfb6392ebcef552cdbbf5969c77fb
#
_entry.id   6dbcfb6392ebcef552cdbbf5969c77fb
#
_cell.length_a   1.000
_cell.length_b   1.000
_cell.length_c   1.000
_cell.angle_alpha   90.00
_cell.angle_beta   90.00
_cell.angle_gamma   90.00
#
_symmetry.space_group_name_H-M   'P 1'
#
loop_
_entity.id
_entity.type
_entity.pdbx_description
1 polymer ?
#
loop_
_entity_poly.entity_id
_entity_poly.type
_entity_poly.pdbx_seq_one_letter_code
_entity_poly.pdbx_strand_id
1 'polypeptide(L)'
;PNVSILDLAEYAFDGGEWQDEDEILRIDNRFREKLGYPLRMEAFAQPWTNDKVEGFEHTLALRFHINTETALKGTFLAMENDEKTKIFLDAKPVENKADGWYVDHCIRKILMPDMEAGEHELIVEIPYNSKVNIEAMFLLGEFSVKVVGRDQILGEVSHKAAFSDLTSQGYPFYGGNVTYQIPFVGNGGEVSVRENLFRAPVIKASVDGKEAGYIAFSPYEISLGKLPAGEH
;
A
#
# COMPACT_ATOMS: atom_id res chain seq x y z
N PRO A 1 5.58 -7.66 0.20
CA PRO A 1 5.43 -6.76 1.35
C PRO A 1 3.96 -6.49 1.65
N ASN A 2 3.63 -6.22 2.91
CA ASN A 2 2.34 -5.66 3.30
C ASN A 2 2.32 -4.15 3.05
N VAL A 3 1.17 -3.53 3.23
CA VAL A 3 0.92 -2.12 2.90
C VAL A 3 0.24 -1.42 4.07
N SER A 4 0.74 -0.26 4.44
CA SER A 4 0.05 0.75 5.25
C SER A 4 -0.19 1.97 4.37
N ILE A 5 -1.41 2.52 4.40
CA ILE A 5 -1.79 3.68 3.58
C ILE A 5 -1.53 4.95 4.38
N LEU A 6 -0.86 5.91 3.75
CA LEU A 6 -0.58 7.24 4.29
C LEU A 6 -1.46 8.25 3.52
N ASP A 7 -2.71 8.38 3.93
CA ASP A 7 -3.73 9.21 3.30
C ASP A 7 -4.27 10.33 4.19
N LEU A 8 -3.89 10.32 5.47
CA LEU A 8 -4.19 11.36 6.46
C LEU A 8 -2.90 12.00 6.94
N ALA A 9 -2.79 13.32 6.90
CA ALA A 9 -1.59 14.04 7.30
C ALA A 9 -1.91 15.38 7.94
N GLU A 10 -1.09 15.81 8.89
CA GLU A 10 -0.94 17.22 9.19
C GLU A 10 -0.18 17.88 8.03
N TYR A 11 -0.41 19.17 7.79
CA TYR A 11 0.15 19.82 6.62
C TYR A 11 0.59 21.27 6.87
N ALA A 12 1.57 21.73 6.10
CA ALA A 12 2.03 23.10 6.11
C ALA A 12 2.27 23.62 4.68
N PHE A 13 1.89 24.87 4.43
CA PHE A 13 2.08 25.54 3.15
C PHE A 13 3.26 26.49 3.21
N ASP A 14 4.22 26.35 2.29
CA ASP A 14 5.37 27.26 2.11
C ASP A 14 6.16 27.51 3.41
N GLY A 15 6.35 26.47 4.22
CA GLY A 15 7.04 26.55 5.50
C GLY A 15 6.27 27.34 6.59
N GLY A 16 4.96 27.51 6.43
CA GLY A 16 4.09 28.12 7.43
C GLY A 16 3.78 27.19 8.60
N GLU A 17 2.78 27.57 9.38
CA GLU A 17 2.34 26.79 10.55
C GLU A 17 1.68 25.47 10.11
N TRP A 18 1.91 24.43 10.91
CA TRP A 18 1.25 23.14 10.76
C TRP A 18 -0.24 23.26 11.05
N GLN A 19 -1.03 22.69 10.17
CA GLN A 19 -2.48 22.58 10.28
C GLN A 19 -2.86 21.18 10.75
N ASP A 20 -4.06 21.08 11.33
CA ASP A 20 -4.62 19.81 11.79
C ASP A 20 -4.71 18.79 10.66
N GLU A 21 -4.65 17.52 11.04
CA GLU A 21 -4.73 16.37 10.13
C GLU A 21 -6.00 16.39 9.28
N ASP A 22 -5.82 16.21 7.96
CA ASP A 22 -6.89 16.05 7.00
C ASP A 22 -6.49 15.00 5.92
N GLU A 23 -7.43 14.66 5.09
CA GLU A 23 -7.23 13.74 3.98
C GLU A 23 -6.46 14.43 2.84
N ILE A 24 -5.50 13.71 2.26
CA ILE A 24 -4.52 14.26 1.32
C ILE A 24 -5.14 14.95 0.12
N LEU A 25 -6.21 14.38 -0.48
CA LEU A 25 -6.86 14.99 -1.64
C LEU A 25 -7.57 16.30 -1.27
N ARG A 26 -8.06 16.42 -0.03
CA ARG A 26 -8.63 17.67 0.49
C ARG A 26 -7.55 18.70 0.74
N ILE A 27 -6.40 18.28 1.26
CA ILE A 27 -5.24 19.16 1.45
C ILE A 27 -4.78 19.72 0.10
N ASP A 28 -4.67 18.87 -0.94
CA ASP A 28 -4.33 19.30 -2.29
C ASP A 28 -5.30 20.36 -2.81
N ASN A 29 -6.60 20.12 -2.71
CA ASN A 29 -7.61 21.08 -3.14
C ASN A 29 -7.59 22.38 -2.33
N ARG A 30 -7.38 22.35 -1.01
CA ARG A 30 -7.22 23.56 -0.19
C ARG A 30 -6.01 24.39 -0.62
N PHE A 31 -4.89 23.72 -0.95
CA PHE A 31 -3.72 24.43 -1.41
C PHE A 31 -3.95 25.03 -2.80
N ARG A 32 -4.63 24.33 -3.71
CA ARG A 32 -5.05 24.85 -5.02
C ARG A 32 -5.95 26.09 -4.88
N GLU A 33 -6.96 26.05 -4.01
CA GLU A 33 -7.83 27.19 -3.72
C GLU A 33 -7.03 28.39 -3.22
N LYS A 34 -6.10 28.18 -2.26
CA LYS A 34 -5.24 29.24 -1.71
C LYS A 34 -4.37 29.89 -2.79
N LEU A 35 -3.92 29.14 -3.77
CA LEU A 35 -3.07 29.61 -4.87
C LEU A 35 -3.86 30.12 -6.09
N GLY A 36 -5.19 29.97 -6.10
CA GLY A 36 -6.02 30.29 -7.25
C GLY A 36 -5.84 29.31 -8.43
N TYR A 37 -5.37 28.10 -8.15
CA TYR A 37 -5.24 27.05 -9.15
C TYR A 37 -6.59 26.35 -9.38
N PRO A 38 -6.82 25.74 -10.56
CA PRO A 38 -7.97 24.88 -10.77
C PRO A 38 -7.97 23.76 -9.74
N LEU A 39 -9.15 23.49 -9.16
CA LEU A 39 -9.31 22.31 -8.30
C LEU A 39 -9.03 21.06 -9.09
N ARG A 40 -8.57 20.02 -8.38
CA ARG A 40 -8.41 18.72 -8.93
C ARG A 40 -9.79 18.18 -9.33
N MET A 41 -9.98 18.03 -10.61
CA MET A 41 -11.17 17.39 -11.18
C MET A 41 -10.76 15.99 -11.64
N GLU A 42 -11.59 15.01 -11.42
CA GLU A 42 -11.43 13.68 -11.99
C GLU A 42 -11.22 13.81 -13.50
N ALA A 43 -10.10 13.34 -13.94
CA ALA A 43 -9.50 13.83 -15.13
C ALA A 43 -10.02 13.15 -16.38
N PHE A 44 -10.33 13.95 -17.32
CA PHE A 44 -9.95 13.60 -18.67
C PHE A 44 -8.50 14.00 -18.89
N ALA A 45 -7.59 13.04 -18.84
CA ALA A 45 -6.22 13.28 -19.21
C ALA A 45 -6.21 13.70 -20.70
N GLN A 46 -5.95 14.97 -20.91
CA GLN A 46 -5.75 15.53 -22.25
C GLN A 46 -4.29 15.96 -22.36
N PRO A 47 -3.37 15.02 -22.58
CA PRO A 47 -1.93 15.32 -22.58
C PRO A 47 -1.53 16.33 -23.65
N TRP A 48 -2.33 16.52 -24.68
CA TRP A 48 -2.10 17.52 -25.73
C TRP A 48 -2.50 18.96 -25.34
N THR A 49 -3.24 19.16 -24.24
CA THR A 49 -3.61 20.49 -23.76
C THR A 49 -2.69 21.02 -22.67
N ASN A 50 -1.58 20.35 -22.41
CA ASN A 50 -0.69 20.72 -21.34
C ASN A 50 0.01 22.06 -21.62
N ASP A 51 -0.42 23.11 -20.92
CA ASP A 51 0.39 24.30 -20.74
C ASP A 51 1.69 23.89 -20.03
N LYS A 52 2.80 24.36 -20.55
CA LYS A 52 4.09 24.14 -19.89
C LYS A 52 4.14 25.01 -18.64
N VAL A 53 4.05 24.37 -17.47
CA VAL A 53 4.37 25.03 -16.21
C VAL A 53 5.82 24.71 -15.89
N GLU A 54 6.66 25.73 -15.89
CA GLU A 54 8.08 25.60 -15.57
C GLU A 54 8.31 26.05 -14.12
N GLY A 55 9.05 25.22 -13.38
CA GLY A 55 9.44 25.54 -12.01
C GLY A 55 8.41 25.18 -10.95
N PHE A 56 8.86 25.29 -9.71
CA PHE A 56 8.05 25.08 -8.50
C PHE A 56 8.25 26.32 -7.62
N GLU A 57 7.18 27.09 -7.42
CA GLU A 57 7.20 28.32 -6.62
C GLU A 57 6.77 28.06 -5.18
N HIS A 58 6.14 26.91 -4.93
CA HIS A 58 5.54 26.56 -3.66
C HIS A 58 6.03 25.20 -3.15
N THR A 59 5.78 24.96 -1.87
CA THR A 59 6.06 23.69 -1.21
C THR A 59 4.88 23.30 -0.33
N LEU A 60 4.41 22.07 -0.49
CA LEU A 60 3.48 21.42 0.43
C LEU A 60 4.25 20.44 1.31
N ALA A 61 4.24 20.64 2.61
CA ALA A 61 4.77 19.69 3.57
C ALA A 61 3.62 18.86 4.17
N LEU A 62 3.80 17.55 4.19
CA LEU A 62 2.90 16.58 4.81
C LEU A 62 3.64 15.89 5.95
N ARG A 63 2.96 15.71 7.08
CA ARG A 63 3.50 15.04 8.26
C ARG A 63 2.60 13.88 8.65
N PHE A 64 3.18 12.69 8.63
CA PHE A 64 2.53 11.44 9.00
C PHE A 64 3.09 10.91 10.31
N HIS A 65 2.21 10.36 11.14
CA HIS A 65 2.56 9.66 12.36
C HIS A 65 2.53 8.16 12.11
N ILE A 66 3.67 7.50 12.26
CA ILE A 66 3.81 6.04 12.09
C ILE A 66 3.97 5.44 13.48
N ASN A 67 3.01 4.60 13.88
CA ASN A 67 3.06 3.89 15.15
C ASN A 67 3.39 2.41 14.92
N THR A 68 4.47 1.92 15.52
CA THR A 68 4.90 0.53 15.38
C THR A 68 5.17 -0.14 16.71
N GLU A 69 4.63 -1.35 16.90
CA GLU A 69 4.85 -2.18 18.09
C GLU A 69 6.14 -3.01 18.01
N THR A 70 6.79 -3.06 16.84
CA THR A 70 8.00 -3.83 16.57
C THR A 70 8.99 -3.03 15.73
N ALA A 71 10.26 -3.39 15.78
CA ALA A 71 11.25 -2.80 14.89
C ALA A 71 10.97 -3.16 13.43
N LEU A 72 10.96 -2.16 12.56
CA LEU A 72 10.76 -2.32 11.12
C LEU A 72 12.06 -2.13 10.36
N LYS A 73 12.36 -3.06 9.45
CA LYS A 73 13.57 -3.04 8.63
C LYS A 73 13.22 -3.27 7.17
N GLY A 74 14.00 -2.64 6.28
CA GLY A 74 13.81 -2.82 4.84
C GLY A 74 12.46 -2.35 4.35
N THR A 75 11.87 -1.33 4.97
CA THR A 75 10.63 -0.71 4.56
C THR A 75 10.87 0.28 3.43
N PHE A 76 9.84 0.52 2.61
CA PHE A 76 9.88 1.50 1.54
C PHE A 76 8.72 2.47 1.67
N LEU A 77 8.99 3.75 1.47
CA LEU A 77 7.97 4.73 1.13
C LEU A 77 7.70 4.64 -0.37
N ALA A 78 6.46 4.43 -0.76
CA ALA A 78 6.05 4.43 -2.15
C ALA A 78 5.15 5.64 -2.42
N MET A 79 5.53 6.48 -3.38
CA MET A 79 4.86 7.74 -3.66
C MET A 79 5.04 8.19 -5.11
N GLU A 80 4.14 9.04 -5.57
CA GLU A 80 4.31 9.83 -6.78
C GLU A 80 5.08 11.12 -6.48
N ASN A 81 5.54 11.83 -7.53
CA ASN A 81 6.23 13.11 -7.40
C ASN A 81 7.52 13.08 -6.55
N ASP A 82 8.23 11.95 -6.59
CA ASP A 82 9.42 11.73 -5.77
C ASP A 82 10.64 12.61 -6.16
N GLU A 83 10.81 12.96 -7.43
CA GLU A 83 12.07 13.46 -8.00
C GLU A 83 12.72 14.64 -7.27
N LYS A 84 11.94 15.58 -6.71
CA LYS A 84 12.46 16.75 -6.00
C LYS A 84 11.96 16.88 -4.58
N THR A 85 11.24 15.85 -4.13
CA THR A 85 10.67 15.77 -2.80
C THR A 85 11.76 15.54 -1.78
N LYS A 86 11.71 16.26 -0.67
CA LYS A 86 12.56 16.00 0.50
C LYS A 86 11.79 15.16 1.49
N ILE A 87 12.47 14.18 2.06
CA ILE A 87 11.90 13.21 2.98
C ILE A 87 12.72 13.24 4.27
N PHE A 88 12.01 13.27 5.40
CA PHE A 88 12.63 13.22 6.72
C PHE A 88 11.92 12.16 7.56
N LEU A 89 12.69 11.36 8.28
CA LEU A 89 12.20 10.45 9.31
C LEU A 89 12.82 10.86 10.65
N ASP A 90 11.99 11.15 11.65
CA ASP A 90 12.43 11.63 12.98
C ASP A 90 13.43 12.80 12.87
N ALA A 91 13.06 13.79 12.07
CA ALA A 91 13.85 14.99 11.76
C ALA A 91 15.20 14.71 11.04
N LYS A 92 15.49 13.48 10.65
CA LYS A 92 16.70 13.12 9.90
C LYS A 92 16.37 13.02 8.41
N PRO A 93 17.19 13.60 7.54
CA PRO A 93 16.96 13.49 6.10
C PRO A 93 17.12 12.05 5.62
N VAL A 94 16.20 11.62 4.76
CA VAL A 94 16.23 10.33 4.07
C VAL A 94 16.75 10.56 2.64
N GLU A 95 17.66 9.71 2.20
CA GLU A 95 18.14 9.76 0.80
C GLU A 95 16.98 9.43 -0.16
N ASN A 96 16.54 10.42 -0.90
CA ASN A 96 15.49 10.22 -1.90
C ASN A 96 16.06 9.59 -3.17
N LYS A 97 16.26 8.29 -3.13
CA LYS A 97 16.73 7.48 -4.25
C LYS A 97 15.74 6.37 -4.54
N ALA A 98 15.06 6.48 -5.67
CA ALA A 98 14.08 5.47 -6.06
C ALA A 98 14.74 4.10 -6.35
N ASP A 99 14.17 3.05 -5.75
CA ASP A 99 14.53 1.64 -5.94
C ASP A 99 13.30 0.85 -6.40
N GLY A 100 12.99 0.97 -7.69
CA GLY A 100 11.84 0.33 -8.30
C GLY A 100 10.53 1.12 -8.12
N TRP A 101 9.42 0.42 -8.22
CA TRP A 101 8.06 0.98 -8.22
C TRP A 101 7.07 0.03 -7.52
N TYR A 102 5.89 0.54 -7.18
CA TYR A 102 4.80 -0.19 -6.55
C TYR A 102 3.52 0.00 -7.36
N VAL A 103 2.89 -1.09 -7.81
CA VAL A 103 1.64 -1.14 -8.60
C VAL A 103 1.74 -0.43 -9.96
N ASP A 104 2.17 0.82 -9.99
CA ASP A 104 2.39 1.62 -11.20
C ASP A 104 3.80 2.21 -11.22
N HIS A 105 4.35 2.44 -12.42
CA HIS A 105 5.69 3.00 -12.61
C HIS A 105 5.83 4.43 -12.08
N CYS A 106 4.74 5.19 -11.96
CA CYS A 106 4.75 6.53 -11.37
C CYS A 106 4.87 6.49 -9.84
N ILE A 107 4.49 5.39 -9.18
CA ILE A 107 4.61 5.23 -7.73
C ILE A 107 5.98 4.64 -7.41
N ARG A 108 6.96 5.52 -7.17
CA ARG A 108 8.35 5.13 -6.94
C ARG A 108 8.56 4.70 -5.50
N LYS A 109 9.39 3.66 -5.31
CA LYS A 109 9.76 3.16 -3.98
C LYS A 109 11.08 3.79 -3.53
N ILE A 110 11.11 4.25 -2.29
CA ILE A 110 12.28 4.85 -1.64
C ILE A 110 12.56 4.07 -0.38
N LEU A 111 13.78 3.53 -0.25
CA LEU A 111 14.17 2.78 0.95
C LEU A 111 14.20 3.69 2.17
N MET A 112 13.49 3.29 3.21
CA MET A 112 13.45 4.01 4.47
C MET A 112 14.52 3.49 5.45
N PRO A 113 15.03 4.36 6.34
CA PRO A 113 15.83 3.91 7.47
C PRO A 113 15.06 2.92 8.35
N ASP A 114 15.77 2.06 9.07
CA ASP A 114 15.17 1.19 10.08
C ASP A 114 14.47 2.03 11.15
N MET A 115 13.30 1.58 11.59
CA MET A 115 12.51 2.20 12.66
C MET A 115 12.46 1.23 13.84
N GLU A 116 12.75 1.72 15.05
CA GLU A 116 12.55 0.93 16.28
C GLU A 116 11.07 0.90 16.65
N ALA A 117 10.69 0.07 17.63
CA ALA A 117 9.32 0.11 18.15
C ALA A 117 9.03 1.46 18.80
N GLY A 118 7.89 2.07 18.47
CA GLY A 118 7.48 3.38 18.98
C GLY A 118 6.74 4.22 17.97
N GLU A 119 6.66 5.51 18.25
CA GLU A 119 6.07 6.51 17.35
C GLU A 119 7.18 7.18 16.54
N HIS A 120 6.95 7.32 15.24
CA HIS A 120 7.85 7.97 14.29
C HIS A 120 7.12 9.07 13.53
N GLU A 121 7.85 10.10 13.19
CA GLU A 121 7.37 11.22 12.38
C GLU A 121 8.00 11.14 11.00
N LEU A 122 7.17 11.00 9.97
CA LEU A 122 7.57 11.08 8.57
C LEU A 122 7.12 12.41 7.98
N ILE A 123 8.07 13.24 7.55
CA ILE A 123 7.77 14.50 6.85
C ILE A 123 8.17 14.36 5.38
N VAL A 124 7.26 14.79 4.50
CA VAL A 124 7.46 14.80 3.04
C VAL A 124 7.22 16.21 2.54
N GLU A 125 8.27 16.88 2.06
CA GLU A 125 8.19 18.24 1.48
C GLU A 125 8.17 18.14 -0.06
N ILE A 126 7.02 18.41 -0.65
CA ILE A 126 6.75 18.26 -2.07
C ILE A 126 6.82 19.62 -2.76
N PRO A 127 7.73 19.83 -3.71
CA PRO A 127 7.71 21.02 -4.58
C PRO A 127 6.40 21.06 -5.36
N TYR A 128 5.73 22.22 -5.36
CA TYR A 128 4.35 22.31 -5.81
C TYR A 128 4.15 23.36 -6.89
N ASN A 129 3.34 23.02 -7.87
CA ASN A 129 2.79 23.92 -8.89
C ASN A 129 1.42 23.40 -9.36
N SER A 130 0.78 24.08 -10.29
CA SER A 130 -0.58 23.72 -10.77
C SER A 130 -0.68 22.33 -11.45
N LYS A 131 0.45 21.70 -11.80
CA LYS A 131 0.48 20.38 -12.46
C LYS A 131 0.77 19.22 -11.50
N VAL A 132 1.19 19.53 -10.28
CA VAL A 132 1.42 18.51 -9.26
C VAL A 132 0.07 18.05 -8.68
N ASN A 133 -0.16 16.76 -8.67
CA ASN A 133 -1.26 16.14 -7.94
C ASN A 133 -0.71 15.42 -6.73
N ILE A 134 -1.30 15.65 -5.58
CA ILE A 134 -0.92 14.92 -4.36
C ILE A 134 -1.81 13.68 -4.25
N GLU A 135 -1.18 12.52 -4.18
CA GLU A 135 -1.82 11.22 -4.04
C GLU A 135 -1.47 10.58 -2.70
N ALA A 136 -2.29 9.61 -2.27
CA ALA A 136 -1.97 8.79 -1.12
C ALA A 136 -0.60 8.12 -1.30
N MET A 137 0.15 8.03 -0.20
CA MET A 137 1.42 7.36 -0.17
C MET A 137 1.27 6.01 0.54
N PHE A 138 2.28 5.17 0.43
CA PHE A 138 2.23 3.82 0.97
C PHE A 138 3.53 3.51 1.69
N LEU A 139 3.43 2.97 2.90
CA LEU A 139 4.55 2.32 3.55
C LEU A 139 4.47 0.82 3.24
N LEU A 140 5.54 0.26 2.68
CA LEU A 140 5.63 -1.13 2.26
C LEU A 140 6.66 -1.86 3.10
N GLY A 141 6.35 -3.07 3.57
CA GLY A 141 7.31 -3.84 4.35
C GLY A 141 6.78 -5.17 4.87
N GLU A 142 7.59 -5.81 5.71
CA GLU A 142 7.24 -7.03 6.43
C GLU A 142 6.69 -6.66 7.82
N PHE A 143 5.42 -6.29 7.86
CA PHE A 143 4.69 -5.91 9.06
C PHE A 143 3.21 -6.29 8.94
N SER A 144 2.52 -6.44 10.06
CA SER A 144 1.06 -6.45 10.10
C SER A 144 0.52 -5.04 10.28
N VAL A 145 -0.73 -4.79 9.89
CA VAL A 145 -1.42 -3.52 10.10
C VAL A 145 -2.70 -3.77 10.88
N LYS A 146 -2.85 -3.09 12.02
CA LYS A 146 -4.09 -3.05 12.79
C LYS A 146 -4.69 -1.66 12.68
N VAL A 147 -5.91 -1.58 12.16
CA VAL A 147 -6.65 -0.32 12.06
C VAL A 147 -7.51 -0.13 13.30
N VAL A 148 -7.34 1.01 13.98
CA VAL A 148 -8.10 1.39 15.18
C VAL A 148 -8.65 2.81 14.98
N GLY A 149 -9.89 2.93 14.55
CA GLY A 149 -10.44 4.22 14.17
C GLY A 149 -9.73 4.79 12.94
N ARG A 150 -9.00 5.89 13.11
CA ARG A 150 -8.18 6.53 12.06
C ARG A 150 -6.72 6.06 12.11
N ASP A 151 -6.31 5.45 13.21
CA ASP A 151 -4.93 5.10 13.44
C ASP A 151 -4.60 3.74 12.82
N GLN A 152 -3.37 3.62 12.35
CA GLN A 152 -2.78 2.37 11.88
C GLN A 152 -1.61 2.02 12.80
N ILE A 153 -1.65 0.84 13.39
CA ILE A 153 -0.60 0.32 14.25
C ILE A 153 0.10 -0.81 13.51
N LEU A 154 1.39 -0.65 13.30
CA LEU A 154 2.23 -1.64 12.62
C LEU A 154 2.79 -2.62 13.64
N GLY A 155 2.69 -3.90 13.36
CA GLY A 155 3.13 -4.94 14.28
C GLY A 155 3.88 -6.07 13.58
N GLU A 156 4.18 -7.11 14.33
CA GLU A 156 4.84 -8.29 13.80
C GLU A 156 3.96 -9.00 12.76
N VAL A 157 4.56 -9.42 11.65
CA VAL A 157 3.86 -10.15 10.60
C VAL A 157 3.62 -11.61 11.03
N SER A 158 2.41 -12.10 10.85
CA SER A 158 2.11 -13.53 11.00
C SER A 158 2.16 -14.22 9.64
N HIS A 159 3.01 -15.23 9.52
CA HIS A 159 3.05 -16.10 8.34
C HIS A 159 2.01 -17.23 8.38
N LYS A 160 1.16 -17.24 9.43
CA LYS A 160 0.04 -18.17 9.56
C LYS A 160 -1.26 -17.38 9.49
N ALA A 161 -1.99 -17.57 8.41
CA ALA A 161 -3.30 -16.99 8.22
C ALA A 161 -4.39 -18.06 8.27
N ALA A 162 -5.50 -17.74 8.92
CA ALA A 162 -6.71 -18.55 8.80
C ALA A 162 -7.30 -18.37 7.39
N PHE A 163 -8.02 -19.36 6.91
CA PHE A 163 -8.77 -19.27 5.65
C PHE A 163 -10.04 -18.45 5.85
N SER A 164 -9.86 -17.14 6.01
CA SER A 164 -10.91 -16.17 6.32
C SER A 164 -10.50 -14.77 5.84
N ASP A 165 -11.26 -13.74 6.21
CA ASP A 165 -10.96 -12.36 5.84
C ASP A 165 -9.57 -11.92 6.33
N LEU A 166 -8.72 -11.53 5.40
CA LEU A 166 -7.35 -11.09 5.65
C LEU A 166 -7.28 -9.71 6.32
N THR A 167 -8.30 -8.88 6.16
CA THR A 167 -8.30 -7.53 6.74
C THR A 167 -8.20 -7.58 8.26
N SER A 168 -8.85 -8.58 8.89
CA SER A 168 -8.78 -8.81 10.33
C SER A 168 -7.51 -9.53 10.80
N GLN A 169 -6.67 -9.97 9.87
CA GLN A 169 -5.45 -10.74 10.13
C GLN A 169 -4.16 -9.94 9.87
N GLY A 170 -4.25 -8.61 9.87
CA GLY A 170 -3.12 -7.74 9.70
C GLY A 170 -2.83 -7.30 8.26
N TYR A 171 -3.75 -7.55 7.31
CA TYR A 171 -3.60 -7.23 5.90
C TYR A 171 -4.77 -6.38 5.34
N PRO A 172 -5.17 -5.26 6.00
CA PRO A 172 -6.37 -4.52 5.62
C PRO A 172 -6.28 -3.86 4.26
N PHE A 173 -5.06 -3.53 3.80
CA PHE A 173 -4.81 -2.82 2.54
C PHE A 173 -4.08 -3.66 1.49
N TYR A 174 -3.88 -4.95 1.77
CA TYR A 174 -3.14 -5.82 0.87
C TYR A 174 -3.98 -6.22 -0.34
N GLY A 175 -3.57 -5.82 -1.53
CA GLY A 175 -4.24 -6.10 -2.80
C GLY A 175 -3.51 -7.11 -3.70
N GLY A 176 -2.49 -7.79 -3.18
CA GLY A 176 -1.68 -8.75 -3.93
C GLY A 176 -2.23 -10.19 -3.93
N ASN A 177 -1.45 -11.11 -4.50
CA ASN A 177 -1.77 -12.53 -4.50
C ASN A 177 -1.46 -13.17 -3.14
N VAL A 178 -2.34 -14.05 -2.68
CA VAL A 178 -2.17 -14.83 -1.46
C VAL A 178 -2.15 -16.31 -1.81
N THR A 179 -1.16 -17.03 -1.28
CA THR A 179 -1.06 -18.48 -1.44
C THR A 179 -1.27 -19.15 -0.08
N TYR A 180 -2.31 -19.97 0.02
CA TYR A 180 -2.51 -20.85 1.17
C TYR A 180 -1.88 -22.21 0.91
N GLN A 181 -1.05 -22.66 1.84
CA GLN A 181 -0.54 -24.02 1.87
C GLN A 181 -1.33 -24.80 2.91
N ILE A 182 -2.08 -25.80 2.47
CA ILE A 182 -3.02 -26.56 3.30
C ILE A 182 -2.58 -28.02 3.29
N PRO A 183 -1.82 -28.49 4.30
CA PRO A 183 -1.48 -29.89 4.40
C PRO A 183 -2.72 -30.74 4.73
N PHE A 184 -2.85 -31.88 4.06
CA PHE A 184 -3.92 -32.84 4.32
C PHE A 184 -3.45 -34.28 4.08
N VAL A 185 -4.20 -35.25 4.65
CA VAL A 185 -3.92 -36.66 4.46
C VAL A 185 -4.96 -37.27 3.51
N GLY A 186 -4.50 -37.70 2.34
CA GLY A 186 -5.32 -38.40 1.36
C GLY A 186 -5.58 -39.86 1.74
N ASN A 187 -6.72 -40.40 1.35
CA ASN A 187 -7.13 -41.81 1.60
C ASN A 187 -7.01 -42.73 0.37
N GLY A 188 -6.40 -42.23 -0.70
CA GLY A 188 -6.24 -42.99 -1.98
C GLY A 188 -7.44 -42.87 -2.92
N GLY A 189 -8.26 -41.83 -2.76
CA GLY A 189 -9.47 -41.56 -3.56
C GLY A 189 -9.43 -40.27 -4.37
N GLU A 190 -10.56 -39.95 -5.00
CA GLU A 190 -10.76 -38.69 -5.67
C GLU A 190 -10.84 -37.54 -4.62
N VAL A 191 -10.15 -36.45 -4.91
CA VAL A 191 -10.11 -35.27 -4.06
C VAL A 191 -10.56 -34.06 -4.87
N SER A 192 -11.37 -33.22 -4.26
CA SER A 192 -11.75 -31.91 -4.85
C SER A 192 -11.54 -30.79 -3.85
N VAL A 193 -11.35 -29.58 -4.37
CA VAL A 193 -11.37 -28.34 -3.61
C VAL A 193 -12.61 -27.59 -3.97
N ARG A 194 -13.37 -27.22 -2.96
CA ARG A 194 -14.58 -26.41 -3.12
C ARG A 194 -14.49 -25.17 -2.25
N GLU A 195 -14.87 -24.04 -2.83
CA GLU A 195 -14.94 -22.77 -2.13
C GLU A 195 -16.36 -22.19 -2.19
N ASN A 196 -16.89 -21.83 -1.04
CA ASN A 196 -18.26 -21.33 -0.94
C ASN A 196 -18.34 -19.80 -0.98
N LEU A 197 -17.31 -19.12 -0.47
CA LEU A 197 -17.29 -17.66 -0.37
C LEU A 197 -15.84 -17.14 -0.53
N PHE A 198 -15.57 -16.47 -1.64
CA PHE A 198 -14.31 -15.78 -1.85
C PHE A 198 -14.52 -14.44 -2.58
N ARG A 199 -13.54 -13.54 -2.49
CA ARG A 199 -13.59 -12.20 -3.08
C ARG A 199 -12.51 -11.97 -4.14
N ALA A 200 -11.62 -12.94 -4.31
CA ALA A 200 -10.63 -12.90 -5.39
C ALA A 200 -11.29 -13.11 -6.76
N PRO A 201 -10.74 -12.54 -7.83
CA PRO A 201 -11.26 -12.78 -9.18
C PRO A 201 -11.09 -14.24 -9.63
N VAL A 202 -10.06 -14.94 -9.12
CA VAL A 202 -9.76 -16.33 -9.46
C VAL A 202 -8.95 -16.99 -8.35
N ILE A 203 -9.19 -18.29 -8.13
CA ILE A 203 -8.36 -19.14 -7.27
C ILE A 203 -7.64 -20.15 -8.18
N LYS A 204 -6.33 -20.20 -8.08
CA LYS A 204 -5.52 -21.23 -8.69
C LYS A 204 -5.27 -22.35 -7.67
N ALA A 205 -5.56 -23.58 -8.03
CA ALA A 205 -5.30 -24.75 -7.20
C ALA A 205 -4.12 -25.58 -7.75
N SER A 206 -3.27 -26.06 -6.85
CA SER A 206 -2.21 -27.02 -7.15
C SER A 206 -2.10 -28.03 -6.01
N VAL A 207 -1.65 -29.25 -6.31
CA VAL A 207 -1.37 -30.29 -5.32
C VAL A 207 -0.03 -30.94 -5.66
N ASP A 208 0.82 -31.14 -4.65
CA ASP A 208 2.17 -31.72 -4.78
C ASP A 208 3.00 -31.03 -5.87
N GLY A 209 2.89 -29.69 -5.95
CA GLY A 209 3.60 -28.88 -6.93
C GLY A 209 3.04 -28.95 -8.36
N LYS A 210 1.95 -29.69 -8.62
CA LYS A 210 1.30 -29.79 -9.93
C LYS A 210 0.05 -28.93 -9.97
N GLU A 211 -0.09 -28.13 -11.02
CA GLU A 211 -1.30 -27.35 -11.26
C GLU A 211 -2.48 -28.29 -11.53
N ALA A 212 -3.59 -28.06 -10.79
CA ALA A 212 -4.85 -28.77 -11.00
C ALA A 212 -5.84 -27.94 -11.81
N GLY A 213 -5.77 -26.61 -11.72
CA GLY A 213 -6.59 -25.69 -12.50
C GLY A 213 -7.07 -24.47 -11.70
N TYR A 214 -8.22 -23.91 -12.12
CA TYR A 214 -8.71 -22.62 -11.63
C TYR A 214 -10.16 -22.71 -11.21
N ILE A 215 -10.51 -22.01 -10.11
CA ILE A 215 -11.89 -21.76 -9.68
C ILE A 215 -12.19 -20.30 -10.00
N ALA A 216 -13.03 -20.05 -10.99
CA ALA A 216 -13.43 -18.72 -11.44
C ALA A 216 -14.95 -18.57 -11.56
N PHE A 217 -15.67 -19.66 -11.83
CA PHE A 217 -17.10 -19.70 -12.09
C PHE A 217 -17.79 -20.81 -11.30
N SER A 218 -19.08 -20.71 -11.11
CA SER A 218 -19.91 -21.75 -10.49
C SER A 218 -19.97 -23.04 -11.36
N PRO A 219 -19.93 -24.24 -10.75
CA PRO A 219 -19.74 -24.50 -9.35
C PRO A 219 -18.30 -24.18 -8.93
N TYR A 220 -18.13 -23.50 -7.80
CA TYR A 220 -16.81 -23.09 -7.31
C TYR A 220 -16.05 -24.31 -6.74
N GLU A 221 -15.76 -25.25 -7.61
CA GLU A 221 -15.12 -26.55 -7.30
C GLU A 221 -14.19 -26.97 -8.40
N ILE A 222 -13.07 -27.62 -8.03
CA ILE A 222 -12.13 -28.22 -8.94
C ILE A 222 -11.70 -29.60 -8.43
N SER A 223 -11.65 -30.57 -9.32
CA SER A 223 -11.08 -31.88 -9.02
C SER A 223 -9.55 -31.81 -9.02
N LEU A 224 -8.92 -32.31 -7.96
CA LEU A 224 -7.48 -32.56 -7.89
C LEU A 224 -7.12 -33.93 -8.47
N GLY A 225 -8.12 -34.72 -8.88
CA GLY A 225 -7.99 -36.08 -9.36
C GLY A 225 -7.85 -37.09 -8.23
N LYS A 226 -7.44 -38.31 -8.63
CA LYS A 226 -7.19 -39.40 -7.69
C LYS A 226 -5.79 -39.23 -7.09
N LEU A 227 -5.73 -39.01 -5.78
CA LEU A 227 -4.47 -38.89 -5.05
C LEU A 227 -4.16 -40.20 -4.31
N PRO A 228 -2.87 -40.57 -4.15
CA PRO A 228 -2.46 -41.71 -3.32
C PRO A 228 -2.91 -41.50 -1.85
N ALA A 229 -2.84 -42.57 -1.07
CA ALA A 229 -2.96 -42.43 0.38
C ALA A 229 -1.64 -41.85 0.93
N GLY A 230 -1.71 -40.87 1.82
CA GLY A 230 -0.54 -40.20 2.40
C GLY A 230 -0.71 -38.69 2.55
N GLU A 231 0.39 -38.05 2.89
CA GLU A 231 0.44 -36.58 3.06
C GLU A 231 0.59 -35.89 1.70
N HIS A 232 -0.13 -34.80 1.57
CA HIS A 232 -0.15 -33.94 0.40
C HIS A 232 -0.08 -32.47 0.81
#